data_c641cb7ba24f08fae3bd791c2c3e142d
#
_entry.id   c641cb7ba24f08fae3bd791c2c3e142d
#
_cell.length_a   1.000
_cell.length_b   1.000
_cell.length_c   1.000
_cell.angle_alpha   90.00
_cell.angle_beta   90.00
_cell.angle_gamma   90.00
#
_symmetry.space_group_name_H-M   'P 1'
#
loop_
_entity.id
_entity.type
_entity.pdbx_description
1 polymer ?
#
loop_
_entity_poly.entity_id
_entity_poly.type
_entity_poly.pdbx_seq_one_letter_code
_entity_poly.pdbx_strand_id
1 'polypeptide(L)'
;DGNDGYITIFYSTRHIERSFKDNDTARVDFETRGVLLHELTHAFQLEPQGIGDYGSNKTFWAFIEGMADAVRVINDGFHGETDRPKGGSYKDGYRKTGYFLAWIQNTKDKDFLRKFNRTTLEVVPWSWDGAIQRIFGKDCTMDALWHEYQVAMGDIK
;
A
#
# COMPACT_ATOMS: atom_id res chain seq x y z
N ASP A 1 8.05 -11.89 13.21
CA ASP A 1 8.32 -13.24 13.76
C ASP A 1 7.60 -13.43 15.09
N GLY A 2 6.26 -13.48 15.05
CA GLY A 2 5.49 -13.43 16.27
C GLY A 2 5.02 -14.78 16.76
N ASN A 3 5.90 -15.68 17.15
CA ASN A 3 5.50 -16.87 17.93
C ASN A 3 5.22 -16.56 19.41
N ASP A 4 5.46 -15.34 19.86
CA ASP A 4 5.29 -14.90 21.25
C ASP A 4 4.08 -13.96 21.47
N GLY A 5 3.31 -13.69 20.39
CA GLY A 5 2.15 -12.78 20.42
C GLY A 5 2.50 -11.30 20.44
N TYR A 6 3.77 -10.93 20.24
CA TYR A 6 4.22 -9.54 20.15
C TYR A 6 4.61 -9.19 18.72
N ILE A 7 4.35 -7.93 18.35
CA ILE A 7 4.83 -7.33 17.11
C ILE A 7 5.97 -6.40 17.48
N THR A 8 7.14 -6.63 16.87
CA THR A 8 8.32 -5.82 17.12
C THR A 8 8.67 -5.01 15.89
N ILE A 9 8.72 -3.68 16.00
CA ILE A 9 9.13 -2.77 14.95
C ILE A 9 10.55 -2.29 15.26
N PHE A 10 11.46 -2.51 14.32
CA PHE A 10 12.82 -1.99 14.39
C PHE A 10 12.90 -0.67 13.61
N TYR A 11 13.17 0.43 14.30
CA TYR A 11 13.32 1.73 13.66
C TYR A 11 14.79 2.17 13.65
N SER A 12 15.30 2.53 12.46
CA SER A 12 16.69 2.92 12.31
C SER A 12 16.97 4.30 12.91
N THR A 13 17.85 4.39 13.90
CA THR A 13 18.32 5.66 14.47
C THR A 13 18.96 6.55 13.41
N ARG A 14 19.68 5.97 12.43
CA ARG A 14 20.25 6.73 11.30
C ARG A 14 19.17 7.38 10.42
N HIS A 15 17.98 6.76 10.31
CA HIS A 15 16.87 7.36 9.59
C HIS A 15 16.34 8.58 10.34
N ILE A 16 16.19 8.47 11.66
CA ILE A 16 15.79 9.58 12.53
C ILE A 16 16.82 10.73 12.42
N GLU A 17 18.12 10.43 12.55
CA GLU A 17 19.20 11.42 12.46
C GLU A 17 19.20 12.16 11.11
N ARG A 18 18.96 11.46 10.00
CA ARG A 18 18.84 12.08 8.66
C ARG A 18 17.63 13.01 8.55
N SER A 19 16.51 12.62 9.14
CA SER A 19 15.30 13.44 9.15
C SER A 19 15.44 14.68 10.04
N PHE A 20 16.30 14.59 11.08
CA PHE A 20 16.59 15.67 12.04
C PHE A 20 17.73 16.61 11.62
N LYS A 21 18.17 16.55 10.38
CA LYS A 21 19.40 17.19 9.90
C LYS A 21 19.49 18.71 10.13
N ASP A 22 18.36 19.38 10.25
CA ASP A 22 18.29 20.84 10.43
C ASP A 22 17.58 21.25 11.74
N ASN A 23 17.58 20.39 12.75
CA ASN A 23 16.79 20.54 13.97
C ASN A 23 15.27 20.73 13.71
N ASP A 24 14.81 20.21 12.58
CA ASP A 24 13.40 20.25 12.18
C ASP A 24 12.62 19.10 12.84
N THR A 25 12.09 19.38 14.03
CA THR A 25 11.30 18.40 14.79
C THR A 25 10.00 18.04 14.09
N ALA A 26 9.38 18.96 13.34
CA ALA A 26 8.15 18.70 12.61
C ALA A 26 8.39 17.68 11.48
N ARG A 27 9.52 17.77 10.81
CA ARG A 27 9.93 16.79 9.79
C ARG A 27 10.18 15.41 10.39
N VAL A 28 10.87 15.33 11.54
CA VAL A 28 11.10 14.05 12.23
C VAL A 28 9.79 13.43 12.66
N ASP A 29 8.88 14.21 13.21
CA ASP A 29 7.56 13.74 13.64
C ASP A 29 6.74 13.21 12.45
N PHE A 30 6.72 13.96 11.35
CA PHE A 30 6.04 13.57 10.10
C PHE A 30 6.56 12.25 9.55
N GLU A 31 7.88 12.12 9.39
CA GLU A 31 8.50 10.91 8.87
C GLU A 31 8.32 9.71 9.81
N THR A 32 8.48 9.92 11.11
CA THR A 32 8.28 8.87 12.12
C THR A 32 6.85 8.36 12.10
N ARG A 33 5.86 9.27 12.08
CA ARG A 33 4.45 8.90 11.98
C ARG A 33 4.15 8.15 10.69
N GLY A 34 4.68 8.61 9.56
CA GLY A 34 4.49 7.96 8.27
C GLY A 34 5.08 6.55 8.22
N VAL A 35 6.29 6.36 8.75
CA VAL A 35 6.91 5.02 8.85
C VAL A 35 6.11 4.11 9.78
N LEU A 36 5.70 4.60 10.96
CA LEU A 36 4.91 3.81 11.89
C LEU A 36 3.55 3.39 11.32
N LEU A 37 2.89 4.23 10.54
CA LEU A 37 1.66 3.86 9.82
C LEU A 37 1.90 2.70 8.84
N HIS A 38 3.01 2.74 8.11
CA HIS A 38 3.41 1.67 7.20
C HIS A 38 3.68 0.36 7.96
N GLU A 39 4.59 0.38 8.93
CA GLU A 39 5.01 -0.81 9.67
C GLU A 39 3.88 -1.42 10.50
N LEU A 40 3.05 -0.61 11.15
CA LEU A 40 1.89 -1.10 11.90
C LEU A 40 0.85 -1.75 10.98
N THR A 41 0.76 -1.34 9.71
CA THR A 41 -0.15 -1.97 8.76
C THR A 41 0.22 -3.43 8.54
N HIS A 42 1.52 -3.77 8.48
CA HIS A 42 1.98 -5.16 8.34
C HIS A 42 1.46 -6.08 9.45
N ALA A 43 1.21 -5.55 10.65
CA ALA A 43 0.63 -6.29 11.77
C ALA A 43 -0.81 -6.78 11.53
N PHE A 44 -1.54 -6.13 10.63
CA PHE A 44 -2.95 -6.42 10.33
C PHE A 44 -3.18 -6.96 8.92
N GLN A 45 -2.14 -7.03 8.11
CA GLN A 45 -2.24 -7.58 6.77
C GLN A 45 -2.41 -9.09 6.81
N LEU A 46 -3.27 -9.57 5.91
CA LEU A 46 -3.44 -10.98 5.63
C LEU A 46 -2.61 -11.33 4.38
N GLU A 47 -2.05 -12.53 4.38
CA GLU A 47 -1.15 -12.95 3.31
C GLU A 47 -1.90 -13.54 2.11
N PRO A 48 -1.55 -13.14 0.87
CA PRO A 48 -2.07 -13.75 -0.35
C PRO A 48 -1.83 -15.26 -0.41
N GLN A 49 -2.89 -16.04 -0.59
CA GLN A 49 -2.82 -17.50 -0.60
C GLN A 49 -2.57 -18.07 -1.99
N GLY A 50 -1.78 -19.17 -2.04
CA GLY A 50 -1.59 -19.98 -3.26
C GLY A 50 -0.64 -19.38 -4.29
N ILE A 51 0.14 -18.35 -3.95
CA ILE A 51 1.09 -17.68 -4.87
C ILE A 51 2.54 -17.65 -4.38
N GLY A 52 2.88 -18.45 -3.39
CA GLY A 52 4.22 -18.45 -2.78
C GLY A 52 4.32 -17.50 -1.59
N ASP A 53 5.49 -16.92 -1.38
CA ASP A 53 5.80 -16.09 -0.23
C ASP A 53 6.31 -14.69 -0.62
N TYR A 54 6.34 -13.79 0.35
CA TYR A 54 6.79 -12.41 0.21
C TYR A 54 8.20 -12.27 -0.40
N GLY A 55 9.14 -13.14 -0.06
CA GLY A 55 10.53 -13.05 -0.51
C GLY A 55 10.75 -13.52 -1.95
N SER A 56 9.86 -14.35 -2.49
CA SER A 56 10.01 -14.97 -3.80
C SER A 56 9.04 -14.47 -4.87
N ASN A 57 7.90 -13.90 -4.46
CA ASN A 57 6.84 -13.50 -5.39
C ASN A 57 6.62 -11.98 -5.41
N LYS A 58 6.90 -11.34 -6.56
CA LYS A 58 6.70 -9.89 -6.73
C LYS A 58 5.24 -9.43 -6.55
N THR A 59 4.27 -10.27 -6.89
CA THR A 59 2.83 -9.96 -6.71
C THR A 59 2.50 -9.90 -5.23
N PHE A 60 2.99 -10.87 -4.46
CA PHE A 60 2.85 -10.90 -3.01
C PHE A 60 3.50 -9.67 -2.38
N TRP A 61 4.78 -9.44 -2.70
CA TRP A 61 5.54 -8.29 -2.21
C TRP A 61 4.85 -6.95 -2.53
N ALA A 62 4.42 -6.76 -3.79
CA ALA A 62 3.77 -5.51 -4.20
C ALA A 62 2.42 -5.28 -3.49
N PHE A 63 1.66 -6.35 -3.20
CA PHE A 63 0.44 -6.26 -2.39
C PHE A 63 0.76 -5.80 -0.97
N ILE A 64 1.73 -6.43 -0.30
CA ILE A 64 2.09 -6.13 1.10
C ILE A 64 2.58 -4.67 1.22
N GLU A 65 3.60 -4.31 0.47
CA GLU A 65 4.22 -2.97 0.54
C GLU A 65 3.28 -1.87 0.04
N GLY A 66 2.56 -2.15 -1.04
CA GLY A 66 1.61 -1.19 -1.61
C GLY A 66 0.43 -0.90 -0.70
N MET A 67 -0.09 -1.90 -0.01
CA MET A 67 -1.19 -1.72 0.92
C MET A 67 -0.74 -0.98 2.19
N ALA A 68 0.48 -1.23 2.69
CA ALA A 68 1.04 -0.49 3.81
C ALA A 68 1.21 1.01 3.46
N ASP A 69 1.73 1.30 2.27
CA ASP A 69 1.82 2.69 1.80
C ASP A 69 0.44 3.31 1.50
N ALA A 70 -0.57 2.53 1.08
CA ALA A 70 -1.93 3.06 0.90
C ALA A 70 -2.51 3.57 2.24
N VAL A 71 -2.31 2.82 3.32
CA VAL A 71 -2.71 3.28 4.67
C VAL A 71 -1.94 4.54 5.06
N ARG A 72 -0.64 4.62 4.75
CA ARG A 72 0.15 5.83 4.95
C ARG A 72 -0.39 7.01 4.16
N VAL A 73 -0.77 6.83 2.87
CA VAL A 73 -1.36 7.87 2.02
C VAL A 73 -2.67 8.41 2.59
N ILE A 74 -3.62 7.53 2.93
CA ILE A 74 -4.95 7.96 3.42
C ILE A 74 -4.92 8.62 4.80
N ASN A 75 -3.80 8.53 5.50
CA ASN A 75 -3.55 9.18 6.81
C ASN A 75 -2.54 10.31 6.73
N ASP A 76 -2.40 10.95 5.56
CA ASP A 76 -1.53 12.11 5.32
C ASP A 76 -0.06 11.89 5.72
N GLY A 77 0.44 10.66 5.56
CA GLY A 77 1.81 10.31 5.88
C GLY A 77 2.82 10.56 4.74
N PHE A 78 2.37 11.15 3.62
CA PHE A 78 3.17 11.66 2.50
C PHE A 78 2.74 13.08 2.14
N HIS A 79 3.59 13.83 1.44
CA HIS A 79 3.31 15.21 1.02
C HIS A 79 2.39 15.30 -0.22
N GLY A 80 1.32 14.52 -0.23
CA GLY A 80 0.30 14.53 -1.29
C GLY A 80 0.89 14.28 -2.68
N GLU A 81 0.50 15.09 -3.66
CA GLU A 81 0.95 14.94 -5.06
C GLU A 81 2.46 15.08 -5.26
N THR A 82 3.18 15.76 -4.36
CA THR A 82 4.63 15.92 -4.44
C THR A 82 5.36 14.58 -4.30
N ASP A 83 4.84 13.70 -3.45
CA ASP A 83 5.42 12.38 -3.20
C ASP A 83 4.84 11.27 -4.09
N ARG A 84 3.81 11.59 -4.89
CA ARG A 84 3.17 10.64 -5.80
C ARG A 84 4.08 10.31 -6.99
N PRO A 85 4.51 9.05 -7.17
CA PRO A 85 5.30 8.67 -8.33
C PRO A 85 4.43 8.63 -9.59
N LYS A 86 4.89 9.22 -10.68
CA LYS A 86 4.25 9.14 -12.00
C LYS A 86 4.69 7.90 -12.77
N GLY A 87 3.81 7.42 -13.65
CA GLY A 87 4.08 6.27 -14.51
C GLY A 87 4.32 4.97 -13.75
N GLY A 88 4.90 3.96 -14.41
CA GLY A 88 5.13 2.63 -13.84
C GLY A 88 3.88 1.76 -13.82
N SER A 89 3.76 0.90 -12.82
CA SER A 89 2.68 -0.08 -12.70
C SER A 89 2.15 -0.14 -11.27
N TYR A 90 0.88 -0.50 -11.11
CA TYR A 90 0.32 -0.86 -9.80
C TYR A 90 0.99 -2.08 -9.16
N LYS A 91 1.83 -2.80 -9.91
CA LYS A 91 2.63 -3.95 -9.44
C LYS A 91 4.02 -3.56 -8.93
N ASP A 92 4.33 -2.27 -8.90
CA ASP A 92 5.66 -1.80 -8.50
C ASP A 92 5.85 -1.70 -6.98
N GLY A 93 4.80 -1.93 -6.19
CA GLY A 93 4.84 -1.85 -4.73
C GLY A 93 4.97 -0.42 -4.18
N TYR A 94 5.13 -0.29 -2.86
CA TYR A 94 5.32 0.99 -2.15
C TYR A 94 4.37 2.10 -2.65
N ARG A 95 4.89 3.32 -2.78
CA ARG A 95 4.11 4.52 -3.13
C ARG A 95 3.31 4.39 -4.42
N LYS A 96 3.83 3.73 -5.47
CA LYS A 96 3.08 3.60 -6.73
C LYS A 96 1.80 2.81 -6.54
N THR A 97 1.89 1.67 -5.94
CA THR A 97 0.73 0.85 -5.57
C THR A 97 -0.11 1.55 -4.51
N GLY A 98 0.55 2.14 -3.51
CA GLY A 98 -0.10 2.80 -2.37
C GLY A 98 -1.01 3.96 -2.78
N TYR A 99 -0.54 4.89 -3.60
CA TYR A 99 -1.36 6.00 -4.09
C TYR A 99 -2.54 5.52 -4.94
N PHE A 100 -2.34 4.50 -5.75
CA PHE A 100 -3.40 3.91 -6.55
C PHE A 100 -4.48 3.24 -5.69
N LEU A 101 -4.11 2.41 -4.72
CA LEU A 101 -5.06 1.76 -3.83
C LEU A 101 -5.81 2.79 -2.95
N ALA A 102 -5.12 3.82 -2.48
CA ALA A 102 -5.72 4.94 -1.78
C ALA A 102 -6.72 5.71 -2.65
N TRP A 103 -6.40 5.92 -3.94
CA TRP A 103 -7.35 6.52 -4.88
C TRP A 103 -8.60 5.67 -5.06
N ILE A 104 -8.50 4.35 -5.19
CA ILE A 104 -9.67 3.46 -5.25
C ILE A 104 -10.52 3.63 -3.98
N GLN A 105 -9.90 3.62 -2.80
CA GLN A 105 -10.62 3.83 -1.54
C GLN A 105 -11.34 5.16 -1.49
N ASN A 106 -10.71 6.22 -1.94
CA ASN A 106 -11.27 7.57 -1.87
C ASN A 106 -12.37 7.81 -2.90
N THR A 107 -12.32 7.15 -4.05
CA THR A 107 -13.21 7.43 -5.19
C THR A 107 -14.27 6.36 -5.46
N LYS A 108 -14.00 5.11 -5.13
CA LYS A 108 -14.87 3.98 -5.47
C LYS A 108 -15.56 3.35 -4.26
N ASP A 109 -14.81 3.05 -3.20
CA ASP A 109 -15.34 2.36 -2.02
C ASP A 109 -14.53 2.71 -0.77
N LYS A 110 -15.15 3.41 0.18
CA LYS A 110 -14.52 3.84 1.44
C LYS A 110 -13.97 2.70 2.31
N ASP A 111 -14.46 1.49 2.10
CA ASP A 111 -14.05 0.26 2.79
C ASP A 111 -13.05 -0.58 1.96
N PHE A 112 -12.57 -0.05 0.84
CA PHE A 112 -11.81 -0.81 -0.14
C PHE A 112 -10.61 -1.54 0.46
N LEU A 113 -9.72 -0.86 1.18
CA LEU A 113 -8.50 -1.49 1.72
C LEU A 113 -8.81 -2.65 2.66
N ARG A 114 -9.84 -2.52 3.49
CA ARG A 114 -10.29 -3.60 4.37
C ARG A 114 -10.81 -4.80 3.58
N LYS A 115 -11.63 -4.57 2.56
CA LYS A 115 -12.15 -5.61 1.67
C LYS A 115 -11.02 -6.25 0.87
N PHE A 116 -10.10 -5.44 0.36
CA PHE A 116 -8.96 -5.89 -0.44
C PHE A 116 -8.02 -6.81 0.37
N ASN A 117 -7.71 -6.43 1.61
CA ASN A 117 -6.99 -7.30 2.55
C ASN A 117 -7.69 -8.64 2.73
N ARG A 118 -9.02 -8.63 2.90
CA ARG A 118 -9.80 -9.86 3.10
C ARG A 118 -9.83 -10.77 1.89
N THR A 119 -9.68 -10.25 0.67
CA THR A 119 -9.64 -11.08 -0.55
C THR A 119 -8.51 -12.11 -0.53
N THR A 120 -7.46 -11.91 0.27
CA THR A 120 -6.36 -12.88 0.40
C THR A 120 -6.83 -14.23 0.93
N LEU A 121 -7.91 -14.26 1.71
CA LEU A 121 -8.55 -15.47 2.23
C LEU A 121 -9.67 -16.02 1.31
N GLU A 122 -10.17 -15.19 0.40
CA GLU A 122 -11.37 -15.49 -0.40
C GLU A 122 -11.03 -15.86 -1.85
N VAL A 123 -9.87 -15.44 -2.34
CA VAL A 123 -9.38 -15.67 -3.72
C VAL A 123 -8.14 -16.54 -3.67
N VAL A 124 -8.25 -17.78 -4.13
CA VAL A 124 -7.12 -18.74 -4.10
C VAL A 124 -7.02 -19.49 -5.46
N PRO A 125 -5.90 -19.43 -6.17
CA PRO A 125 -4.72 -18.59 -5.91
C PRO A 125 -5.05 -17.09 -6.01
N TRP A 126 -4.42 -16.29 -5.16
CA TRP A 126 -4.68 -14.86 -5.13
C TRP A 126 -4.14 -14.16 -6.40
N SER A 127 -4.91 -13.22 -6.91
CA SER A 127 -4.49 -12.35 -8.01
C SER A 127 -5.13 -10.98 -7.89
N TRP A 128 -4.49 -9.97 -8.49
CA TRP A 128 -4.98 -8.61 -8.52
C TRP A 128 -6.40 -8.52 -9.11
N ASP A 129 -6.61 -9.14 -10.28
CA ASP A 129 -7.93 -9.14 -10.93
C ASP A 129 -8.95 -9.96 -10.15
N GLY A 130 -8.56 -11.11 -9.60
CA GLY A 130 -9.46 -11.91 -8.75
C GLY A 130 -9.94 -11.12 -7.54
N ALA A 131 -9.05 -10.38 -6.89
CA ALA A 131 -9.40 -9.52 -5.75
C ALA A 131 -10.35 -8.39 -6.13
N ILE A 132 -10.09 -7.70 -7.24
CA ILE A 132 -10.95 -6.62 -7.74
C ILE A 132 -12.32 -7.14 -8.18
N GLN A 133 -12.37 -8.25 -8.90
CA GLN A 133 -13.62 -8.89 -9.32
C GLN A 133 -14.44 -9.36 -8.12
N ARG A 134 -13.80 -9.80 -7.06
CA ARG A 134 -14.48 -10.17 -5.81
C ARG A 134 -15.17 -8.98 -5.15
N ILE A 135 -14.59 -7.76 -5.28
CA ILE A 135 -15.11 -6.53 -4.64
C ILE A 135 -16.10 -5.81 -5.54
N PHE A 136 -15.80 -5.63 -6.82
CA PHE A 136 -16.54 -4.76 -7.74
C PHE A 136 -17.34 -5.52 -8.83
N GLY A 137 -17.17 -6.85 -8.91
CA GLY A 137 -17.84 -7.67 -9.92
C GLY A 137 -16.94 -8.09 -11.08
N LYS A 138 -17.40 -9.08 -11.86
CA LYS A 138 -16.60 -9.81 -12.84
C LYS A 138 -16.04 -8.96 -13.99
N ASP A 139 -16.70 -7.84 -14.30
CA ASP A 139 -16.31 -6.98 -15.42
C ASP A 139 -15.23 -5.95 -15.04
N CYS A 140 -14.88 -5.86 -13.77
CA CYS A 140 -13.85 -4.96 -13.28
C CYS A 140 -12.47 -5.62 -13.35
N THR A 141 -11.47 -4.90 -13.89
CA THR A 141 -10.08 -5.33 -13.93
C THR A 141 -9.16 -4.31 -13.29
N MET A 142 -8.03 -4.78 -12.77
CA MET A 142 -7.03 -3.90 -12.18
C MET A 142 -6.41 -2.96 -13.21
N ASP A 143 -6.20 -3.44 -14.44
CA ASP A 143 -5.67 -2.63 -15.54
C ASP A 143 -6.64 -1.50 -15.94
N ALA A 144 -7.95 -1.76 -15.95
CA ALA A 144 -8.95 -0.72 -16.22
C ALA A 144 -8.97 0.36 -15.12
N LEU A 145 -8.91 -0.05 -13.85
CA LEU A 145 -8.82 0.89 -12.72
C LEU A 145 -7.50 1.66 -12.73
N TRP A 146 -6.40 1.02 -13.08
CA TRP A 146 -5.10 1.69 -13.22
C TRP A 146 -5.12 2.74 -14.31
N HIS A 147 -5.70 2.42 -15.47
CA HIS A 147 -5.88 3.39 -16.57
C HIS A 147 -6.72 4.59 -16.12
N GLU A 148 -7.86 4.33 -15.47
CA GLU A 148 -8.73 5.39 -14.95
C GLU A 148 -8.01 6.28 -13.94
N TYR A 149 -7.21 5.67 -13.03
CA TYR A 149 -6.36 6.41 -12.09
C TYR A 149 -5.36 7.31 -12.82
N GLN A 150 -4.64 6.79 -13.82
CA GLN A 150 -3.66 7.57 -14.57
C GLN A 150 -4.30 8.75 -15.31
N VAL A 151 -5.48 8.57 -15.89
CA VAL A 151 -6.25 9.66 -16.52
C VAL A 151 -6.68 10.68 -15.45
N ALA A 152 -7.23 10.23 -14.33
CA ALA A 152 -7.68 11.11 -13.24
C ALA A 152 -6.54 11.94 -12.65
N MET A 153 -5.33 11.38 -12.61
CA MET A 153 -4.11 12.06 -12.13
C MET A 153 -3.39 12.88 -13.20
N GLY A 154 -3.87 12.86 -14.45
CA GLY A 154 -3.24 13.59 -15.58
C GLY A 154 -1.89 13.00 -16.02
N ASP A 155 -1.61 11.75 -15.71
CA ASP A 155 -0.39 11.05 -16.12
C ASP A 155 -0.45 10.60 -17.58
N ILE A 156 -1.65 10.34 -18.08
CA ILE A 156 -1.98 10.04 -19.49
C ILE A 156 -3.22 10.83 -19.94
N LYS A 157 -3.43 10.89 -21.27
CA LYS A 157 -4.57 11.58 -21.89
C LYS A 157 -5.71 10.62 -22.19
#